data_60ff1e7a76c6cbe03ef6909a6969937e
#
_entry.id   60ff1e7a76c6cbe03ef6909a6969937e
#
_cell.length_a   1.000
_cell.length_b   1.000
_cell.length_c   1.000
_cell.angle_alpha   90.00
_cell.angle_beta   90.00
_cell.angle_gamma   90.00
#
_symmetry.space_group_name_H-M   'P 1'
#
loop_
_entity.id
_entity.type
_entity.pdbx_description
1 polymer ?
#
loop_
_entity_poly.entity_id
_entity_poly.type
_entity_poly.pdbx_seq_one_letter_code
_entity_poly.pdbx_strand_id
1 'polypeptide(L)'
;NGIREKLPYLHELGVEFLYLNPIFYAWSTHRYDTCDYKRIDPMLGTEEDFRALCNAAHALGMKVILDGVFSHVGSRSAYFQQAIHDPASPYRGWFRFKQYPNVYDSWWGITTLPCVDKMNPDYMDYIIDSDDSVVVRWLMLGADGWRLDVVDELPDAFLARLRARIRQV
;
A
#
# COMPACT_ATOMS: atom_id res chain seq x y z
N ASN A 1 -16.75 7.80 6.91
CA ASN A 1 -18.22 7.71 7.06
C ASN A 1 -18.97 7.87 5.73
N GLY A 2 -18.64 8.87 4.88
CA GLY A 2 -19.43 9.18 3.67
C GLY A 2 -19.63 8.01 2.68
N ILE A 3 -18.61 7.17 2.45
CA ILE A 3 -18.77 5.96 1.60
C ILE A 3 -19.77 5.00 2.26
N ARG A 4 -19.63 4.76 3.57
CA ARG A 4 -20.51 3.85 4.31
C ARG A 4 -21.98 4.25 4.22
N GLU A 5 -22.29 5.55 4.30
CA GLU A 5 -23.65 6.08 4.15
C GLU A 5 -24.24 5.85 2.74
N LYS A 6 -23.38 5.70 1.74
CA LYS A 6 -23.77 5.48 0.33
C LYS A 6 -23.80 4.01 -0.08
N LEU A 7 -23.40 3.07 0.78
CA LEU A 7 -23.40 1.64 0.43
C LEU A 7 -24.75 1.10 -0.04
N PRO A 8 -25.90 1.43 0.61
CA PRO A 8 -27.21 0.97 0.14
C PRO A 8 -27.50 1.43 -1.30
N TYR A 9 -27.23 2.70 -1.58
CA TYR A 9 -27.40 3.25 -2.93
C TYR A 9 -26.49 2.56 -3.95
N LEU A 10 -25.23 2.31 -3.62
CA LEU A 10 -24.30 1.61 -4.51
C LEU A 10 -24.74 0.16 -4.76
N HIS A 11 -25.23 -0.51 -3.74
CA HIS A 11 -25.77 -1.85 -3.83
C HIS A 11 -27.00 -1.91 -4.76
N GLU A 12 -27.93 -0.96 -4.64
CA GLU A 12 -29.09 -0.84 -5.54
C GLU A 12 -28.70 -0.60 -7.00
N LEU A 13 -27.55 0.05 -7.25
CA LEU A 13 -26.97 0.21 -8.59
C LEU A 13 -26.28 -1.08 -9.12
N GLY A 14 -26.20 -2.14 -8.31
CA GLY A 14 -25.54 -3.40 -8.69
C GLY A 14 -24.03 -3.37 -8.52
N VAL A 15 -23.48 -2.48 -7.70
CA VAL A 15 -22.04 -2.47 -7.38
C VAL A 15 -21.69 -3.63 -6.47
N GLU A 16 -20.78 -4.50 -6.92
CA GLU A 16 -20.31 -5.67 -6.18
C GLU A 16 -18.94 -5.43 -5.51
N PHE A 17 -18.13 -4.51 -6.06
CA PHE A 17 -16.78 -4.22 -5.58
C PHE A 17 -16.57 -2.73 -5.38
N LEU A 18 -15.97 -2.37 -4.25
CA LEU A 18 -15.46 -1.05 -3.97
C LEU A 18 -13.94 -1.07 -4.14
N TYR A 19 -13.43 -0.46 -5.18
CA TYR A 19 -12.01 -0.17 -5.30
C TYR A 19 -11.72 1.21 -4.71
N LEU A 20 -10.84 1.26 -3.72
CA LEU A 20 -10.40 2.51 -3.09
C LEU A 20 -9.04 2.92 -3.64
N ASN A 21 -8.92 4.14 -4.18
CA ASN A 21 -7.63 4.78 -4.40
C ASN A 21 -6.79 4.74 -3.11
N PRO A 22 -5.46 4.99 -3.15
CA PRO A 22 -4.62 4.85 -1.97
C PRO A 22 -5.19 5.54 -0.74
N ILE A 23 -5.33 4.79 0.36
CA ILE A 23 -5.88 5.29 1.63
C ILE A 23 -4.79 5.51 2.69
N PHE A 24 -3.56 5.09 2.42
CA PHE A 24 -2.47 5.13 3.38
C PHE A 24 -1.93 6.54 3.55
N TYR A 25 -1.31 6.78 4.71
CA TYR A 25 -0.69 8.06 5.00
C TYR A 25 0.32 8.45 3.93
N ALA A 26 0.13 9.61 3.35
CA ALA A 26 0.93 10.17 2.29
C ALA A 26 1.02 11.69 2.41
N TRP A 27 1.87 12.30 1.61
CA TRP A 27 2.01 13.77 1.63
C TRP A 27 1.08 14.46 0.63
N SER A 28 0.86 13.82 -0.52
CA SER A 28 -0.01 14.38 -1.57
C SER A 28 -1.48 13.99 -1.38
N THR A 29 -2.36 14.73 -2.02
CA THR A 29 -3.80 14.45 -2.01
C THR A 29 -4.17 13.19 -2.78
N HIS A 30 -3.37 12.78 -3.79
CA HIS A 30 -3.58 11.53 -4.54
C HIS A 30 -3.08 10.28 -3.81
N ARG A 31 -2.17 10.41 -2.83
CA ARG A 31 -1.61 9.37 -1.95
C ARG A 31 -0.80 8.26 -2.62
N TYR A 32 -0.42 8.41 -3.90
CA TYR A 32 0.52 7.47 -4.52
C TYR A 32 1.96 7.63 -4.03
N ASP A 33 2.27 8.68 -3.29
CA ASP A 33 3.51 8.89 -2.56
C ASP A 33 3.40 8.38 -1.10
N THR A 34 3.09 7.10 -0.95
CA THR A 34 2.87 6.46 0.36
C THR A 34 4.03 6.73 1.32
N CYS A 35 3.72 7.24 2.50
CA CYS A 35 4.68 7.52 3.57
C CYS A 35 4.65 6.47 4.70
N ASP A 36 3.50 5.82 4.91
CA ASP A 36 3.34 4.74 5.88
C ASP A 36 2.20 3.81 5.45
N TYR A 37 2.53 2.57 5.08
CA TYR A 37 1.57 1.57 4.62
C TYR A 37 0.70 0.99 5.74
N LYS A 38 1.12 1.12 6.99
CA LYS A 38 0.39 0.58 8.15
C LYS A 38 -0.48 1.62 8.84
N ARG A 39 -0.65 2.79 8.22
CA ARG A 39 -1.44 3.90 8.76
C ARG A 39 -2.38 4.47 7.70
N ILE A 40 -3.65 4.65 8.07
CA ILE A 40 -4.60 5.40 7.23
C ILE A 40 -4.27 6.90 7.29
N ASP A 41 -4.44 7.58 6.16
CA ASP A 41 -4.36 9.04 6.13
C ASP A 41 -5.42 9.65 7.06
N PRO A 42 -5.03 10.49 8.03
CA PRO A 42 -5.98 11.07 8.99
C PRO A 42 -7.15 11.85 8.36
N MET A 43 -6.99 12.32 7.12
CA MET A 43 -8.09 12.99 6.40
C MET A 43 -9.18 12.01 5.95
N LEU A 44 -8.89 10.71 5.89
CA LEU A 44 -9.84 9.68 5.45
C LEU A 44 -10.52 8.97 6.62
N GLY A 45 -9.92 8.99 7.80
CA GLY A 45 -10.45 8.34 9.01
C GLY A 45 -9.42 7.47 9.73
N THR A 46 -9.92 6.47 10.44
CA THR A 46 -9.15 5.57 11.30
C THR A 46 -9.27 4.11 10.81
N GLU A 47 -8.52 3.19 11.43
CA GLU A 47 -8.65 1.75 11.18
C GLU A 47 -10.03 1.23 11.59
N GLU A 48 -10.62 1.80 12.64
CA GLU A 48 -11.99 1.48 13.07
C GLU A 48 -13.01 1.91 12.01
N ASP A 49 -12.83 3.08 11.39
CA ASP A 49 -13.68 3.54 10.29
C ASP A 49 -13.56 2.60 9.08
N PHE A 50 -12.33 2.14 8.77
CA PHE A 50 -12.10 1.19 7.68
C PHE A 50 -12.76 -0.16 7.96
N ARG A 51 -12.56 -0.72 9.15
CA ARG A 51 -13.20 -1.96 9.57
C ARG A 51 -14.74 -1.85 9.52
N ALA A 52 -15.29 -0.74 9.98
CA ALA A 52 -16.73 -0.50 9.92
C ALA A 52 -17.25 -0.38 8.48
N LEU A 53 -16.45 0.19 7.55
CA LEU A 53 -16.77 0.21 6.13
C LEU A 53 -16.79 -1.20 5.53
N CYS A 54 -15.75 -2.01 5.77
CA CYS A 54 -15.68 -3.38 5.28
C CYS A 54 -16.84 -4.23 5.81
N ASN A 55 -17.12 -4.18 7.11
CA ASN A 55 -18.25 -4.92 7.70
C ASN A 55 -19.59 -4.52 7.08
N ALA A 56 -19.82 -3.23 6.86
CA ALA A 56 -21.05 -2.74 6.24
C ALA A 56 -21.16 -3.13 4.76
N ALA A 57 -20.05 -3.12 4.01
CA ALA A 57 -20.00 -3.59 2.62
C ALA A 57 -20.30 -5.10 2.54
N HIS A 58 -19.64 -5.89 3.38
CA HIS A 58 -19.86 -7.35 3.45
C HIS A 58 -21.29 -7.72 3.80
N ALA A 59 -21.95 -6.97 4.70
CA ALA A 59 -23.37 -7.18 5.02
C ALA A 59 -24.32 -7.01 3.82
N LEU A 60 -23.86 -6.29 2.79
CA LEU A 60 -24.56 -6.11 1.51
C LEU A 60 -24.02 -7.03 0.40
N GLY A 61 -23.11 -7.97 0.71
CA GLY A 61 -22.47 -8.83 -0.28
C GLY A 61 -21.40 -8.15 -1.14
N MET A 62 -21.02 -6.92 -0.82
CA MET A 62 -20.02 -6.14 -1.54
C MET A 62 -18.61 -6.43 -1.01
N LYS A 63 -17.59 -6.30 -1.88
CA LYS A 63 -16.17 -6.50 -1.57
C LYS A 63 -15.41 -5.17 -1.56
N VAL A 64 -14.34 -5.10 -0.77
CA VAL A 64 -13.48 -3.92 -0.66
C VAL A 64 -12.06 -4.25 -1.10
N ILE A 65 -11.58 -3.54 -2.14
CA ILE A 65 -10.24 -3.73 -2.73
C ILE A 65 -9.42 -2.47 -2.49
N LEU A 66 -8.19 -2.65 -2.00
CA LEU A 66 -7.23 -1.58 -1.74
C LEU A 66 -6.23 -1.41 -2.88
N ASP A 67 -5.67 -0.21 -2.99
CA ASP A 67 -4.59 0.10 -3.93
C ASP A 67 -3.23 -0.24 -3.31
N GLY A 68 -2.52 -1.17 -3.92
CA GLY A 68 -1.18 -1.59 -3.56
C GLY A 68 -0.10 -0.87 -4.38
N VAL A 69 0.38 0.25 -3.88
CA VAL A 69 1.47 1.03 -4.49
C VAL A 69 2.80 0.49 -3.99
N PHE A 70 3.26 -0.65 -4.54
CA PHE A 70 4.44 -1.38 -4.03
C PHE A 70 5.71 -1.18 -4.85
N SER A 71 5.68 -0.37 -5.91
CA SER A 71 6.87 -0.12 -6.75
C SER A 71 7.74 1.03 -6.24
N HIS A 72 7.16 1.97 -5.50
CA HIS A 72 7.81 3.16 -4.97
C HIS A 72 7.13 3.63 -3.68
N VAL A 73 7.78 4.55 -2.98
CA VAL A 73 7.24 5.23 -1.80
C VAL A 73 7.35 6.75 -1.97
N GLY A 74 6.74 7.50 -1.08
CA GLY A 74 6.95 8.95 -1.03
C GLY A 74 8.35 9.29 -0.51
N SER A 75 9.00 10.29 -1.10
CA SER A 75 10.31 10.77 -0.62
C SER A 75 10.28 11.28 0.82
N ARG A 76 9.11 11.59 1.35
CA ARG A 76 8.90 12.01 2.76
C ARG A 76 8.57 10.85 3.70
N SER A 77 8.53 9.61 3.20
CA SER A 77 8.35 8.43 4.04
C SER A 77 9.49 8.28 5.03
N ALA A 78 9.20 7.76 6.22
CA ALA A 78 10.23 7.47 7.23
C ALA A 78 11.27 6.48 6.69
N TYR A 79 10.87 5.54 5.83
CA TYR A 79 11.76 4.58 5.19
C TYR A 79 12.84 5.27 4.36
N PHE A 80 12.42 6.14 3.44
CA PHE A 80 13.35 6.84 2.56
C PHE A 80 14.18 7.89 3.31
N GLN A 81 13.55 8.65 4.21
CA GLN A 81 14.26 9.66 5.00
C GLN A 81 15.36 9.04 5.88
N GLN A 82 15.12 7.91 6.53
CA GLN A 82 16.17 7.20 7.26
C GLN A 82 17.25 6.67 6.31
N ALA A 83 16.85 6.13 5.15
CA ALA A 83 17.81 5.59 4.18
C ALA A 83 18.79 6.64 3.65
N ILE A 84 18.38 7.92 3.47
CA ILE A 84 19.26 8.98 2.97
C ILE A 84 20.08 9.68 4.04
N HIS A 85 19.65 9.64 5.31
CA HIS A 85 20.35 10.33 6.39
C HIS A 85 21.26 9.39 7.20
N ASP A 86 21.01 8.08 7.17
CA ASP A 86 21.81 7.09 7.89
C ASP A 86 22.20 5.92 6.97
N PRO A 87 23.49 5.80 6.60
CA PRO A 87 23.98 4.67 5.82
C PRO A 87 23.80 3.31 6.51
N ALA A 88 23.64 3.28 7.84
CA ALA A 88 23.41 2.06 8.62
C ALA A 88 21.91 1.76 8.84
N SER A 89 21.01 2.59 8.30
CA SER A 89 19.57 2.38 8.41
C SER A 89 19.16 1.01 7.85
N PRO A 90 18.23 0.29 8.50
CA PRO A 90 17.67 -0.96 7.98
C PRO A 90 16.98 -0.76 6.63
N TYR A 91 16.50 0.45 6.33
CA TYR A 91 15.85 0.78 5.06
C TYR A 91 16.85 1.14 3.96
N ARG A 92 18.16 1.25 4.26
CA ARG A 92 19.16 1.63 3.26
C ARG A 92 19.17 0.69 2.06
N GLY A 93 19.00 -0.61 2.29
CA GLY A 93 18.94 -1.65 1.26
C GLY A 93 17.66 -1.66 0.42
N TRP A 94 16.61 -0.95 0.85
CA TRP A 94 15.36 -0.87 0.07
C TRP A 94 15.49 -0.01 -1.18
N PHE A 95 16.51 0.88 -1.24
CA PHE A 95 16.67 1.86 -2.31
C PHE A 95 18.01 1.71 -3.03
N ARG A 96 17.99 1.86 -4.34
CA ARG A 96 19.20 1.84 -5.18
C ARG A 96 19.70 3.26 -5.37
N PHE A 97 20.89 3.53 -4.83
CA PHE A 97 21.56 4.82 -4.98
C PHE A 97 22.66 4.70 -6.06
N LYS A 98 22.57 5.55 -7.09
CA LYS A 98 23.65 5.72 -8.07
C LYS A 98 24.78 6.56 -7.48
N GLN A 99 24.42 7.56 -6.69
CA GLN A 99 25.35 8.39 -5.90
C GLN A 99 24.69 8.75 -4.59
N TYR A 100 25.11 8.10 -3.52
CA TYR A 100 24.54 8.31 -2.17
C TYR A 100 24.87 9.69 -1.62
N PRO A 101 23.94 10.38 -0.94
CA PRO A 101 22.52 10.02 -0.79
C PRO A 101 21.62 10.65 -1.88
N ASN A 102 22.17 11.42 -2.81
CA ASN A 102 21.44 12.41 -3.59
C ASN A 102 20.90 11.89 -4.93
N VAL A 103 21.50 10.81 -5.49
CA VAL A 103 21.07 10.25 -6.78
C VAL A 103 20.61 8.80 -6.59
N TYR A 104 19.34 8.57 -6.81
CA TYR A 104 18.67 7.28 -6.58
C TYR A 104 17.68 6.99 -7.71
N ASP A 105 17.27 5.74 -7.81
CA ASP A 105 16.24 5.35 -8.75
C ASP A 105 14.88 5.87 -8.28
N SER A 106 14.13 6.50 -9.19
CA SER A 106 12.81 7.05 -8.93
C SER A 106 11.86 6.73 -10.08
N TRP A 107 10.57 6.65 -9.78
CA TRP A 107 9.54 6.33 -10.76
C TRP A 107 9.50 7.41 -11.85
N TRP A 108 9.82 7.01 -13.08
CA TRP A 108 9.94 7.87 -14.26
C TRP A 108 10.81 9.12 -14.06
N GLY A 109 11.80 9.08 -13.16
CA GLY A 109 12.66 10.22 -12.85
C GLY A 109 12.04 11.23 -11.89
N ILE A 110 10.85 10.97 -11.37
CA ILE A 110 10.17 11.82 -10.39
C ILE A 110 10.79 11.60 -9.01
N THR A 111 11.65 12.50 -8.57
CA THR A 111 12.44 12.35 -7.33
C THR A 111 11.61 12.30 -6.05
N THR A 112 10.36 12.74 -6.10
CA THR A 112 9.42 12.59 -4.97
C THR A 112 8.87 11.18 -4.81
N LEU A 113 9.15 10.27 -5.78
CA LEU A 113 8.69 8.88 -5.81
C LEU A 113 9.90 7.91 -5.94
N PRO A 114 10.76 7.78 -4.90
CA PRO A 114 11.88 6.83 -4.92
C PRO A 114 11.40 5.40 -5.09
N CYS A 115 11.95 4.70 -6.08
CA CYS A 115 11.68 3.29 -6.32
C CYS A 115 12.30 2.42 -5.24
N VAL A 116 11.56 1.39 -4.82
CA VAL A 116 12.07 0.37 -3.91
C VAL A 116 12.64 -0.82 -4.68
N ASP A 117 13.59 -1.51 -4.10
CA ASP A 117 14.01 -2.84 -4.56
C ASP A 117 12.97 -3.87 -4.10
N LYS A 118 12.06 -4.22 -5.02
CA LYS A 118 10.93 -5.11 -4.76
C LYS A 118 11.36 -6.50 -4.29
N MET A 119 12.61 -6.91 -4.62
CA MET A 119 13.16 -8.22 -4.23
C MET A 119 14.07 -8.16 -3.01
N ASN A 120 14.24 -6.99 -2.39
CA ASN A 120 14.94 -6.88 -1.12
C ASN A 120 14.22 -7.72 -0.05
N PRO A 121 14.90 -8.65 0.67
CA PRO A 121 14.26 -9.55 1.62
C PRO A 121 13.49 -8.83 2.74
N ASP A 122 14.04 -7.74 3.29
CA ASP A 122 13.41 -7.00 4.38
C ASP A 122 12.17 -6.24 3.88
N TYR A 123 12.20 -5.75 2.62
CA TYR A 123 11.03 -5.15 1.98
C TYR A 123 9.95 -6.19 1.70
N MET A 124 10.34 -7.36 1.20
CA MET A 124 9.43 -8.49 0.97
C MET A 124 8.76 -8.94 2.27
N ASP A 125 9.54 -9.05 3.35
CA ASP A 125 9.01 -9.39 4.67
C ASP A 125 8.00 -8.36 5.15
N TYR A 126 8.33 -7.08 5.04
CA TYR A 126 7.47 -5.97 5.46
C TYR A 126 6.16 -5.90 4.66
N ILE A 127 6.21 -6.09 3.34
CA ILE A 127 5.01 -6.00 2.48
C ILE A 127 4.21 -7.29 2.47
N ILE A 128 4.86 -8.48 2.42
CA ILE A 128 4.20 -9.74 2.06
C ILE A 128 4.33 -10.81 3.15
N ASP A 129 5.57 -11.10 3.64
CA ASP A 129 5.85 -12.40 4.24
C ASP A 129 5.52 -12.50 5.70
N SER A 130 5.80 -11.46 6.50
CA SER A 130 5.56 -11.50 7.93
C SER A 130 4.06 -11.57 8.26
N ASP A 131 3.73 -12.09 9.44
CA ASP A 131 2.35 -12.17 9.91
C ASP A 131 1.73 -10.79 10.21
N ASP A 132 2.56 -9.75 10.39
CA ASP A 132 2.16 -8.35 10.47
C ASP A 132 2.57 -7.57 9.19
N SER A 133 2.75 -8.26 8.06
CA SER A 133 3.02 -7.60 6.78
C SER A 133 1.87 -6.68 6.38
N VAL A 134 2.17 -5.72 5.53
CA VAL A 134 1.17 -4.78 5.02
C VAL A 134 -0.03 -5.52 4.43
N VAL A 135 0.25 -6.54 3.61
CA VAL A 135 -0.80 -7.30 2.92
C VAL A 135 -1.69 -8.04 3.91
N VAL A 136 -1.10 -8.77 4.85
CA VAL A 136 -1.84 -9.54 5.86
C VAL A 136 -2.65 -8.63 6.78
N ARG A 137 -2.02 -7.55 7.28
CA ARG A 137 -2.67 -6.59 8.16
C ARG A 137 -4.00 -6.08 7.60
N TRP A 138 -4.01 -5.61 6.35
CA TRP A 138 -5.20 -5.01 5.76
C TRP A 138 -6.27 -6.04 5.37
N LEU A 139 -5.88 -7.27 5.00
CA LEU A 139 -6.82 -8.38 4.82
C LEU A 139 -7.48 -8.74 6.16
N MET A 140 -6.72 -8.82 7.25
CA MET A 140 -7.25 -9.08 8.59
C MET A 140 -8.12 -7.92 9.12
N LEU A 141 -7.95 -6.71 8.61
CA LEU A 141 -8.82 -5.55 8.90
C LEU A 141 -10.11 -5.55 8.08
N GLY A 142 -10.24 -6.43 7.07
CA GLY A 142 -11.45 -6.64 6.31
C GLY A 142 -11.36 -6.31 4.81
N ALA A 143 -10.18 -5.94 4.29
CA ALA A 143 -10.01 -5.86 2.84
C ALA A 143 -10.17 -7.25 2.20
N ASP A 144 -10.74 -7.31 1.00
CA ASP A 144 -10.94 -8.55 0.24
C ASP A 144 -9.83 -8.79 -0.80
N GLY A 145 -8.98 -7.81 -1.04
CA GLY A 145 -7.92 -7.94 -2.02
C GLY A 145 -7.20 -6.63 -2.34
N TRP A 146 -6.34 -6.71 -3.36
CA TRP A 146 -5.45 -5.64 -3.78
C TRP A 146 -5.54 -5.41 -5.28
N ARG A 147 -5.68 -4.16 -5.69
CA ARG A 147 -5.33 -3.68 -7.02
C ARG A 147 -3.86 -3.26 -6.97
N LEU A 148 -3.07 -3.68 -7.92
CA LEU A 148 -1.64 -3.36 -7.94
C LEU A 148 -1.38 -2.21 -8.89
N ASP A 149 -0.82 -1.14 -8.35
CA ASP A 149 -0.37 0.00 -9.13
C ASP A 149 0.89 -0.35 -9.91
N VAL A 150 0.97 0.11 -11.18
CA VAL A 150 2.09 -0.13 -12.11
C VAL A 150 2.61 -1.57 -12.08
N VAL A 151 1.69 -2.53 -12.22
CA VAL A 151 1.97 -3.97 -12.06
C VAL A 151 3.05 -4.49 -13.00
N ASP A 152 3.22 -3.86 -14.15
CA ASP A 152 4.28 -4.12 -15.14
C ASP A 152 5.69 -3.81 -14.63
N GLU A 153 5.82 -3.03 -13.57
CA GLU A 153 7.09 -2.75 -12.88
C GLU A 153 7.36 -3.70 -11.69
N LEU A 154 6.43 -4.59 -11.36
CA LEU A 154 6.59 -5.58 -10.30
C LEU A 154 7.14 -6.89 -10.88
N PRO A 155 8.24 -7.46 -10.36
CA PRO A 155 8.77 -8.74 -10.82
C PRO A 155 7.77 -9.89 -10.66
N ASP A 156 7.76 -10.84 -11.61
CA ASP A 156 6.90 -12.04 -11.54
C ASP A 156 7.04 -12.80 -10.22
N ALA A 157 8.28 -12.88 -9.69
CA ALA A 157 8.54 -13.53 -8.41
C ALA A 157 7.86 -12.81 -7.23
N PHE A 158 7.82 -11.46 -7.25
CA PHE A 158 7.08 -10.66 -6.27
C PHE A 158 5.58 -10.95 -6.37
N LEU A 159 5.03 -10.93 -7.58
CA LEU A 159 3.60 -11.19 -7.84
C LEU A 159 3.19 -12.61 -7.43
N ALA A 160 4.01 -13.61 -7.74
CA ALA A 160 3.77 -14.99 -7.35
C ALA A 160 3.76 -15.16 -5.82
N ARG A 161 4.71 -14.52 -5.13
CA ARG A 161 4.79 -14.56 -3.67
C ARG A 161 3.62 -13.85 -3.00
N LEU A 162 3.28 -12.66 -3.49
CA LEU A 162 2.11 -11.90 -3.05
C LEU A 162 0.82 -12.72 -3.17
N ARG A 163 0.59 -13.33 -4.35
CA ARG A 163 -0.57 -14.18 -4.59
C ARG A 163 -0.61 -15.40 -3.66
N ALA A 164 0.54 -16.04 -3.44
CA ALA A 164 0.63 -17.19 -2.54
C ALA A 164 0.25 -16.79 -1.11
N ARG A 165 0.76 -15.65 -0.63
CA ARG A 165 0.46 -15.14 0.73
C ARG A 165 -1.01 -14.78 0.91
N ILE A 166 -1.60 -14.07 -0.04
CA ILE A 166 -3.03 -13.68 0.00
C ILE A 166 -3.95 -14.91 0.11
N ARG A 167 -3.56 -16.04 -0.52
CA ARG A 167 -4.36 -17.27 -0.47
C ARG A 167 -4.25 -18.04 0.84
N GLN A 168 -3.28 -17.70 1.68
CA GLN A 168 -3.07 -18.33 2.98
C GLN A 168 -3.83 -17.61 4.11
N VAL A 169 -4.19 -16.36 3.88
CA VAL A 169 -4.94 -15.50 4.80
C VAL A 169 -6.43 -15.59 4.51
#